data_00fa2b662af0a9745cf9b1f154a16dc6
#
_entry.id   00fa2b662af0a9745cf9b1f154a16dc6
#
_cell.length_a   1.000
_cell.length_b   1.000
_cell.length_c   1.000
_cell.angle_alpha   90.00
_cell.angle_beta   90.00
_cell.angle_gamma   90.00
#
_symmetry.space_group_name_H-M   'P 1'
#
loop_
_entity.id
_entity.type
_entity.pdbx_description
1 polymer ?
#
loop_
_entity_poly.entity_id
_entity_poly.type
_entity_poly.pdbx_seq_one_letter_code
_entity_poly.pdbx_strand_id
1 'polypeptide(L)'
;MQNQFSRTQLLIGKPAMETLMGSRVAVFGLGGVGSYVVEVLARSGVGELDIFDDDRVCLTNVNRQLYAVLSTVGKHKVDVAEARIHDINRQCIVHKYQMFYLPQNADSIDLSQYDYVVDCID
;
A
#
# COMPACT_ATOMS: atom_id res chain seq x y z
N MET A 1 5.86 -18.31 18.43
CA MET A 1 5.50 -16.98 18.90
C MET A 1 4.36 -16.43 18.05
N GLN A 2 3.36 -15.85 18.68
CA GLN A 2 2.25 -15.26 17.95
C GLN A 2 2.53 -13.79 17.60
N ASN A 3 2.08 -13.38 16.43
CA ASN A 3 2.11 -12.01 15.97
C ASN A 3 0.83 -11.71 15.16
N GLN A 4 0.74 -10.51 14.59
CA GLN A 4 -0.44 -10.12 13.82
C GLN A 4 -0.70 -10.96 12.57
N PHE A 5 0.28 -11.75 12.11
CA PHE A 5 0.18 -12.59 10.93
C PHE A 5 -0.03 -14.07 11.24
N SER A 6 -0.13 -14.45 12.51
CA SER A 6 -0.16 -15.85 12.92
C SER A 6 -1.33 -16.62 12.32
N ARG A 7 -2.51 -16.00 12.25
CA ARG A 7 -3.70 -16.64 11.68
C ARG A 7 -3.60 -16.82 10.17
N THR A 8 -3.02 -15.83 9.47
CA THR A 8 -2.72 -15.97 8.04
C THR A 8 -1.76 -17.12 7.81
N GLN A 9 -0.72 -17.24 8.64
CA GLN A 9 0.24 -18.33 8.55
C GLN A 9 -0.38 -19.70 8.76
N LEU A 10 -1.40 -19.82 9.63
CA LEU A 10 -2.13 -21.08 9.80
C LEU A 10 -2.81 -21.50 8.50
N LEU A 11 -3.28 -20.54 7.72
CA LEU A 11 -3.99 -20.80 6.47
C LEU A 11 -3.04 -21.12 5.31
N ILE A 12 -1.97 -20.34 5.13
CA ILE A 12 -1.10 -20.44 3.94
C ILE A 12 0.22 -21.16 4.21
N GLY A 13 0.60 -21.35 5.47
CA GLY A 13 1.82 -22.02 5.86
C GLY A 13 3.01 -21.07 5.99
N LYS A 14 4.04 -21.54 6.68
CA LYS A 14 5.25 -20.76 6.95
C LYS A 14 6.02 -20.39 5.67
N PRO A 15 6.26 -21.30 4.70
CA PRO A 15 6.98 -20.92 3.48
C PRO A 15 6.30 -19.82 2.69
N ALA A 16 4.97 -19.85 2.55
CA ALA A 16 4.23 -18.79 1.85
C ALA A 16 4.31 -17.48 2.62
N MET A 17 4.25 -17.52 3.94
CA MET A 17 4.39 -16.33 4.78
C MET A 17 5.76 -15.68 4.62
N GLU A 18 6.83 -16.48 4.56
CA GLU A 18 8.19 -16.00 4.32
C GLU A 18 8.31 -15.37 2.93
N THR A 19 7.66 -15.94 1.92
CA THR A 19 7.61 -15.36 0.57
C THR A 19 6.96 -13.97 0.59
N LEU A 20 5.83 -13.81 1.27
CA LEU A 20 5.17 -12.51 1.40
C LEU A 20 6.06 -11.49 2.11
N MET A 21 6.70 -11.89 3.20
CA MET A 21 7.58 -11.01 3.97
C MET A 21 8.82 -10.58 3.18
N GLY A 22 9.24 -11.36 2.20
CA GLY A 22 10.34 -11.02 1.30
C GLY A 22 9.90 -10.37 0.00
N SER A 23 8.60 -10.10 -0.19
CA SER A 23 8.07 -9.56 -1.45
C SER A 23 7.99 -8.05 -1.44
N ARG A 24 8.21 -7.44 -2.61
CA ARG A 24 8.07 -6.01 -2.86
C ARG A 24 6.96 -5.78 -3.88
N VAL A 25 5.97 -5.00 -3.52
CA VAL A 25 4.78 -4.74 -4.35
C VAL A 25 4.62 -3.25 -4.56
N ALA A 26 4.35 -2.85 -5.81
CA ALA A 26 4.01 -1.47 -6.15
C ALA A 26 2.50 -1.33 -6.31
N VAL A 27 1.93 -0.27 -5.76
CA VAL A 27 0.51 0.06 -5.90
C VAL A 27 0.40 1.47 -6.46
N PHE A 28 -0.20 1.57 -7.63
CA PHE A 28 -0.43 2.83 -8.32
C PHE A 28 -1.87 3.28 -8.10
N GLY A 29 -2.05 4.37 -7.37
CA GLY A 29 -3.35 4.92 -7.03
C GLY A 29 -3.82 4.48 -5.65
N LEU A 30 -4.15 5.46 -4.79
CA LEU A 30 -4.57 5.22 -3.40
C LEU A 30 -5.99 5.75 -3.15
N GLY A 31 -6.87 5.53 -4.11
CA GLY A 31 -8.26 5.93 -4.01
C GLY A 31 -9.17 4.84 -3.43
N GLY A 32 -10.37 4.70 -4.01
CA GLY A 32 -11.38 3.77 -3.53
C GLY A 32 -10.96 2.30 -3.60
N VAL A 33 -10.17 1.92 -4.61
CA VAL A 33 -9.67 0.55 -4.75
C VAL A 33 -8.27 0.42 -4.14
N GLY A 34 -7.37 1.33 -4.48
CA GLY A 34 -5.96 1.24 -4.07
C GLY A 34 -5.75 1.28 -2.57
N SER A 35 -6.53 2.07 -1.84
CA SER A 35 -6.42 2.13 -0.38
C SER A 35 -6.74 0.78 0.27
N TYR A 36 -7.75 0.07 -0.23
CA TYR A 36 -8.08 -1.27 0.28
C TYR A 36 -7.07 -2.33 -0.16
N VAL A 37 -6.50 -2.20 -1.36
CA VAL A 37 -5.42 -3.10 -1.82
C VAL A 37 -4.21 -2.97 -0.89
N VAL A 38 -3.77 -1.77 -0.58
CA VAL A 38 -2.65 -1.53 0.35
C VAL A 38 -2.98 -2.10 1.73
N GLU A 39 -4.19 -1.90 2.21
CA GLU A 39 -4.63 -2.44 3.50
C GLU A 39 -4.48 -3.96 3.54
N VAL A 40 -4.97 -4.66 2.52
CA VAL A 40 -4.89 -6.12 2.45
C VAL A 40 -3.43 -6.58 2.38
N LEU A 41 -2.59 -5.92 1.57
CA LEU A 41 -1.18 -6.29 1.44
C LEU A 41 -0.44 -6.12 2.76
N ALA A 42 -0.65 -5.00 3.46
CA ALA A 42 -0.03 -4.75 4.76
C ALA A 42 -0.47 -5.79 5.79
N ARG A 43 -1.76 -6.11 5.85
CA ARG A 43 -2.31 -7.10 6.79
C ARG A 43 -1.91 -8.53 6.45
N SER A 44 -1.56 -8.79 5.20
CA SER A 44 -1.08 -10.11 4.76
C SER A 44 0.40 -10.32 5.03
N GLY A 45 1.15 -9.30 5.40
CA GLY A 45 2.55 -9.40 5.75
C GLY A 45 3.53 -9.12 4.63
N VAL A 46 3.10 -8.45 3.55
CA VAL A 46 4.02 -8.02 2.49
C VAL A 46 5.09 -7.13 3.11
N GLY A 47 6.36 -7.44 2.82
CA GLY A 47 7.49 -6.84 3.50
C GLY A 47 7.91 -5.47 2.99
N GLU A 48 7.56 -5.13 1.74
CA GLU A 48 7.96 -3.86 1.13
C GLU A 48 6.89 -3.37 0.17
N LEU A 49 6.48 -2.11 0.34
CA LEU A 49 5.43 -1.49 -0.46
C LEU A 49 5.91 -0.17 -1.03
N ASP A 50 5.81 -0.03 -2.35
CA ASP A 50 5.99 1.25 -3.05
C ASP A 50 4.62 1.77 -3.43
N ILE A 51 4.28 2.97 -2.95
CA ILE A 51 2.95 3.54 -3.12
C ILE A 51 3.04 4.87 -3.87
N PHE A 52 2.16 5.03 -4.86
CA PHE A 52 2.18 6.16 -5.79
C PHE A 52 0.82 6.85 -5.83
N ASP A 53 0.77 8.12 -5.48
CA ASP A 53 -0.42 8.96 -5.62
C ASP A 53 -0.01 10.42 -5.39
N ASP A 54 -0.51 11.34 -6.19
CA ASP A 54 -0.20 12.78 -6.03
C ASP A 54 -1.30 13.55 -5.30
N ASP A 55 -2.42 12.91 -4.98
CA ASP A 55 -3.57 13.59 -4.39
C ASP A 55 -3.43 13.78 -2.88
N ARG A 56 -4.14 14.80 -2.40
CA ARG A 56 -4.48 14.95 -0.99
C ARG A 56 -5.84 14.31 -0.73
N VAL A 57 -6.07 13.91 0.51
CA VAL A 57 -7.38 13.44 0.94
C VAL A 57 -8.37 14.60 0.87
N CYS A 58 -9.50 14.36 0.19
CA CYS A 58 -10.59 15.32 0.08
C CYS A 58 -11.80 14.88 0.90
N LEU A 59 -12.58 15.84 1.38
CA LEU A 59 -13.79 15.53 2.16
C LEU A 59 -14.75 14.61 1.40
N THR A 60 -14.87 14.79 0.08
CA THR A 60 -15.75 13.97 -0.76
C THR A 60 -15.26 12.53 -0.92
N ASN A 61 -14.04 12.23 -0.53
CA ASN A 61 -13.50 10.85 -0.55
C ASN A 61 -14.02 10.01 0.63
N VAL A 62 -14.56 10.64 1.67
CA VAL A 62 -14.93 9.98 2.94
C VAL A 62 -15.98 8.88 2.71
N ASN A 63 -16.83 9.02 1.71
CA ASN A 63 -17.90 8.05 1.46
C ASN A 63 -17.39 6.68 0.98
N ARG A 64 -16.14 6.57 0.48
CA ARG A 64 -15.69 5.33 -0.16
C ARG A 64 -14.21 5.01 -0.02
N GLN A 65 -13.36 5.95 0.41
CA GLN A 65 -11.92 5.72 0.49
C GLN A 65 -11.49 5.46 1.92
N LEU A 66 -10.78 4.36 2.13
CA LEU A 66 -10.36 3.91 3.46
C LEU A 66 -9.56 4.98 4.22
N TYR A 67 -8.66 5.70 3.50
CA TYR A 67 -7.80 6.70 4.13
C TYR A 67 -8.51 8.01 4.42
N ALA A 68 -9.71 8.21 3.86
CA ALA A 68 -10.43 9.47 3.98
C ALA A 68 -11.35 9.47 5.19
N VAL A 69 -10.89 10.11 6.23
CA VAL A 69 -11.67 10.40 7.44
C VAL A 69 -11.45 11.88 7.80
N LEU A 70 -12.26 12.41 8.70
CA LEU A 70 -12.20 13.85 8.99
C LEU A 70 -10.81 14.30 9.44
N SER A 71 -10.09 13.47 10.20
CA SER A 71 -8.75 13.81 10.69
C SER A 71 -7.67 13.77 9.61
N THR A 72 -7.92 13.13 8.46
CA THR A 72 -6.93 13.01 7.38
C THR A 72 -7.17 13.97 6.22
N VAL A 73 -8.32 14.62 6.13
CA VAL A 73 -8.62 15.58 5.06
C VAL A 73 -7.51 16.64 4.96
N GLY A 74 -7.01 16.86 3.75
CA GLY A 74 -5.93 17.79 3.46
C GLY A 74 -4.53 17.20 3.51
N LYS A 75 -4.35 16.00 4.05
CA LYS A 75 -3.06 15.31 4.07
C LYS A 75 -2.82 14.59 2.75
N HIS A 76 -1.55 14.43 2.38
CA HIS A 76 -1.21 13.62 1.20
C HIS A 76 -1.60 12.15 1.43
N LYS A 77 -2.21 11.53 0.43
CA LYS A 77 -2.64 10.13 0.53
C LYS A 77 -1.48 9.18 0.81
N VAL A 78 -0.31 9.43 0.23
CA VAL A 78 0.87 8.57 0.49
C VAL A 78 1.33 8.66 1.94
N ASP A 79 1.20 9.82 2.59
CA ASP A 79 1.57 9.98 3.99
C ASP A 79 0.58 9.26 4.92
N VAL A 80 -0.69 9.36 4.62
CA VAL A 80 -1.75 8.67 5.37
C VAL A 80 -1.58 7.16 5.22
N ALA A 81 -1.29 6.69 4.01
CA ALA A 81 -1.05 5.29 3.73
C ALA A 81 0.15 4.74 4.52
N GLU A 82 1.26 5.47 4.53
CA GLU A 82 2.45 5.04 5.28
C GLU A 82 2.17 4.90 6.77
N ALA A 83 1.50 5.90 7.36
CA ALA A 83 1.15 5.85 8.77
C ALA A 83 0.28 4.65 9.08
N ARG A 84 -0.68 4.35 8.21
CA ARG A 84 -1.57 3.20 8.36
C ARG A 84 -0.82 1.88 8.23
N ILE A 85 0.06 1.76 7.23
CA ILE A 85 0.87 0.57 7.03
C ILE A 85 1.71 0.28 8.28
N HIS A 86 2.38 1.29 8.81
CA HIS A 86 3.25 1.11 9.99
C HIS A 86 2.46 0.82 11.26
N ASP A 87 1.19 1.20 11.32
CA ASP A 87 0.32 0.85 12.46
C ASP A 87 -0.18 -0.61 12.37
N ILE A 88 -0.08 -1.21 11.19
CA ILE A 88 -0.39 -2.63 10.96
C ILE A 88 0.87 -3.48 11.03
N ASN A 89 1.93 -3.05 10.35
CA ASN A 89 3.21 -3.73 10.29
C ASN A 89 4.34 -2.70 10.35
N ARG A 90 4.90 -2.54 11.55
CA ARG A 90 5.95 -1.55 11.82
C ARG A 90 7.22 -1.82 11.01
N GLN A 91 7.47 -3.08 10.66
CA GLN A 91 8.69 -3.49 9.96
C GLN A 91 8.57 -3.39 8.43
N CYS A 92 7.38 -3.14 7.89
CA CYS A 92 7.19 -2.97 6.45
C CYS A 92 7.99 -1.77 5.95
N ILE A 93 8.78 -1.98 4.90
CA ILE A 93 9.53 -0.92 4.25
C ILE A 93 8.58 -0.21 3.28
N VAL A 94 8.39 1.09 3.44
CA VAL A 94 7.47 1.88 2.63
C VAL A 94 8.24 2.93 1.84
N HIS A 95 8.05 2.93 0.54
CA HIS A 95 8.57 3.97 -0.35
C HIS A 95 7.38 4.78 -0.88
N LYS A 96 7.37 6.08 -0.58
CA LYS A 96 6.29 6.99 -0.98
C LYS A 96 6.70 7.81 -2.19
N TYR A 97 5.78 7.90 -3.15
CA TYR A 97 5.98 8.73 -4.34
C TYR A 97 4.75 9.61 -4.55
N GLN A 98 4.89 10.92 -4.33
CA GLN A 98 3.84 11.90 -4.58
C GLN A 98 3.78 12.21 -6.06
N MET A 99 3.37 11.22 -6.86
CA MET A 99 3.27 11.35 -8.31
C MET A 99 2.25 10.38 -8.85
N PHE A 100 1.68 10.73 -10.01
CA PHE A 100 0.91 9.77 -10.80
C PHE A 100 1.81 9.09 -11.83
N TYR A 101 1.48 7.85 -12.16
CA TYR A 101 2.14 7.12 -13.23
C TYR A 101 1.52 7.58 -14.56
N LEU A 102 2.28 8.39 -15.31
CA LEU A 102 1.84 9.02 -16.57
C LEU A 102 2.80 8.63 -17.70
N PRO A 103 2.36 8.72 -18.97
CA PRO A 103 3.25 8.39 -20.09
C PRO A 103 4.57 9.16 -20.09
N GLN A 104 4.56 10.44 -19.65
CA GLN A 104 5.75 11.28 -19.61
C GLN A 104 6.75 10.90 -18.52
N ASN A 105 6.34 10.13 -17.49
CA ASN A 105 7.25 9.70 -16.42
C ASN A 105 7.36 8.17 -16.29
N ALA A 106 6.69 7.42 -17.16
CA ALA A 106 6.66 5.95 -17.07
C ALA A 106 8.06 5.34 -17.12
N ASP A 107 8.97 5.92 -17.93
CA ASP A 107 10.33 5.40 -18.08
C ASP A 107 11.21 5.68 -16.85
N SER A 108 10.80 6.56 -15.95
CA SER A 108 11.55 6.84 -14.73
C SER A 108 11.36 5.78 -13.65
N ILE A 109 10.41 4.86 -13.85
CA ILE A 109 10.08 3.82 -12.88
C ILE A 109 10.44 2.46 -13.48
N ASP A 110 11.35 1.76 -12.82
CA ASP A 110 11.74 0.40 -13.22
C ASP A 110 10.82 -0.61 -12.55
N LEU A 111 9.84 -1.09 -13.31
CA LEU A 111 8.85 -2.05 -12.79
C LEU A 111 9.46 -3.44 -12.53
N SER A 112 10.62 -3.75 -13.09
CA SER A 112 11.25 -5.05 -12.90
C SER A 112 11.76 -5.31 -11.49
N GLN A 113 11.87 -4.26 -10.68
CA GLN A 113 12.28 -4.38 -9.27
C GLN A 113 11.19 -4.93 -8.36
N TYR A 114 9.94 -5.03 -8.85
CA TYR A 114 8.80 -5.48 -8.05
C TYR A 114 8.46 -6.93 -8.32
N ASP A 115 8.05 -7.64 -7.27
CA ASP A 115 7.48 -8.98 -7.42
C ASP A 115 6.07 -8.93 -7.99
N TYR A 116 5.34 -7.84 -7.74
CA TYR A 116 3.99 -7.64 -8.25
C TYR A 116 3.70 -6.15 -8.38
N VAL A 117 2.89 -5.81 -9.36
CA VAL A 117 2.44 -4.43 -9.60
C VAL A 117 0.92 -4.42 -9.64
N VAL A 118 0.30 -3.53 -8.88
CA VAL A 118 -1.16 -3.37 -8.85
C VAL A 118 -1.51 -1.99 -9.39
N ASP A 119 -2.29 -1.98 -10.46
CA ASP A 119 -2.77 -0.74 -11.07
C ASP A 119 -4.18 -0.44 -10.54
N CYS A 120 -4.28 0.60 -9.71
CA CYS A 120 -5.53 1.07 -9.13
C CYS A 120 -5.82 2.51 -9.57
N ILE A 121 -5.29 2.92 -10.70
CA ILE A 121 -5.51 4.25 -11.27
C ILE A 121 -6.90 4.31 -11.89
N ASP A 122 -7.66 5.37 -11.54
CA ASP A 122 -8.96 5.64 -12.14
C ASP A 122 -8.84 6.18 -13.57
#